data_b99d0c2e86a81cc874003cc45b0f187d
#
_entry.id   b99d0c2e86a81cc874003cc45b0f187d
#
_cell.length_a   1.000
_cell.length_b   1.000
_cell.length_c   1.000
_cell.angle_alpha   90.00
_cell.angle_beta   90.00
_cell.angle_gamma   90.00
#
_symmetry.space_group_name_H-M   'P 1'
#
loop_
_entity.id
_entity.type
_entity.pdbx_description
1 polymer ?
#
loop_
_entity_poly.entity_id
_entity_poly.type
_entity_poly.pdbx_seq_one_letter_code
_entity_poly.pdbx_strand_id
1 'polypeptide(L)'
;VSTGAGGAGEYTAILREALARYPELPPFLGRLCDVWDRQGAPPARLSLGSGLSRHGELAALHALFGAAVEVSRSGRAFLRVRAFLARFDAPGAEAWADALYAAMGRARRDRAAERRQAGQSFDELLAAWRLAFPTVVAAAPVIEGQAEKWKRRLQTGVAEGVRAQWWSWGQALTFLAPRPEALGLAELGAQVYGSSKALRRGEARSLLVSGLAALEDIDEDQVEPGDILRLCGLCDNPTALKVTVCGPLRLRKHGRWLDWIEQLHALGESATLSLANLDGVDIIGSAAAGALVHTCENETPFCRLVREGCPGTLVYTEGYPNRAVRRLLQLLPSGTTIRHWGDSDLDGLRIAAILAQDRPLHLWRCGLVDLERQREFLIPLSVDASRRARHWLQTHPEFRFRDELAFTLAHGWLEQESWRGGE
;
A
#
# COMPACT_ATOMS: atom_id res chain seq x y z
N VAL A 1 -13.94 49.17 21.86
CA VAL A 1 -13.02 49.38 20.73
C VAL A 1 -13.80 50.17 19.68
N SER A 2 -13.34 51.38 19.37
CA SER A 2 -13.91 52.22 18.30
C SER A 2 -13.76 51.52 16.95
N THR A 3 -14.82 51.40 16.19
CA THR A 3 -14.85 50.76 14.85
C THR A 3 -14.43 51.68 13.72
N GLY A 4 -13.59 52.71 14.01
CA GLY A 4 -12.99 53.55 13.00
C GLY A 4 -11.82 52.86 12.29
N ALA A 5 -11.37 53.41 11.14
CA ALA A 5 -10.25 52.94 10.34
C ALA A 5 -8.90 53.07 11.09
N GLY A 6 -8.71 52.27 12.15
CA GLY A 6 -7.44 52.19 12.89
C GLY A 6 -6.44 51.31 12.17
N GLY A 7 -5.18 51.74 12.08
CA GLY A 7 -4.12 50.90 11.54
C GLY A 7 -3.70 49.78 12.51
N ALA A 8 -2.98 48.75 12.02
CA ALA A 8 -2.51 47.60 12.82
C ALA A 8 -1.73 48.03 14.08
N GLY A 9 -1.00 49.13 14.02
CA GLY A 9 -0.29 49.71 15.18
C GLY A 9 -1.21 50.17 16.31
N GLU A 10 -2.33 50.80 15.96
CA GLU A 10 -3.31 51.28 16.93
C GLU A 10 -4.02 50.12 17.62
N TYR A 11 -4.45 49.09 16.89
CA TYR A 11 -5.04 47.89 17.45
C TYR A 11 -4.04 47.10 18.30
N THR A 12 -2.76 47.08 17.92
CA THR A 12 -1.71 46.47 18.73
C THR A 12 -1.54 47.16 20.08
N ALA A 13 -1.58 48.50 20.09
CA ALA A 13 -1.51 49.27 21.35
C ALA A 13 -2.70 49.00 22.25
N ILE A 14 -3.94 49.00 21.69
CA ILE A 14 -5.17 48.67 22.42
C ILE A 14 -5.13 47.28 23.03
N LEU A 15 -4.67 46.28 22.23
CA LEU A 15 -4.58 44.89 22.68
C LEU A 15 -3.54 44.74 23.78
N ARG A 16 -2.37 45.40 23.67
CA ARG A 16 -1.33 45.40 24.70
C ARG A 16 -1.78 46.05 25.98
N GLU A 17 -2.47 47.16 25.91
CA GLU A 17 -3.07 47.82 27.07
C GLU A 17 -4.09 46.90 27.77
N ALA A 18 -4.97 46.24 26.96
CA ALA A 18 -5.97 45.31 27.48
C ALA A 18 -5.27 44.09 28.17
N LEU A 19 -4.20 43.57 27.57
CA LEU A 19 -3.41 42.47 28.13
C LEU A 19 -2.72 42.86 29.45
N ALA A 20 -2.21 44.07 29.54
CA ALA A 20 -1.61 44.61 30.77
C ALA A 20 -2.64 44.83 31.88
N ARG A 21 -3.83 45.25 31.50
CA ARG A 21 -4.93 45.53 32.44
C ARG A 21 -5.67 44.29 32.92
N TYR A 22 -5.76 43.26 32.10
CA TYR A 22 -6.52 42.04 32.33
C TYR A 22 -5.65 40.80 32.16
N PRO A 23 -4.99 40.32 33.23
CA PRO A 23 -4.06 39.16 33.17
C PRO A 23 -4.75 37.84 32.80
N GLU A 24 -6.09 37.79 32.76
CA GLU A 24 -6.89 36.64 32.35
C GLU A 24 -7.02 36.51 30.82
N LEU A 25 -6.76 37.57 30.04
CA LEU A 25 -6.92 37.56 28.57
C LEU A 25 -5.93 36.70 27.80
N PRO A 26 -4.62 36.62 28.17
CA PRO A 26 -3.63 35.88 27.40
C PRO A 26 -4.03 34.43 27.07
N PRO A 27 -4.55 33.61 28.01
CA PRO A 27 -4.98 32.23 27.69
C PRO A 27 -6.10 32.15 26.66
N PHE A 28 -7.02 33.16 26.63
CA PHE A 28 -8.11 33.20 25.67
C PHE A 28 -7.64 33.65 24.30
N LEU A 29 -6.84 34.70 24.24
CA LEU A 29 -6.30 35.20 22.97
C LEU A 29 -5.34 34.19 22.38
N GLY A 30 -4.55 33.48 23.18
CA GLY A 30 -3.71 32.38 22.75
C GLY A 30 -4.53 31.26 22.11
N ARG A 31 -5.62 30.80 22.74
CA ARG A 31 -6.55 29.82 22.13
C ARG A 31 -7.22 30.33 20.87
N LEU A 32 -7.55 31.63 20.80
CA LEU A 32 -8.10 32.22 19.59
C LEU A 32 -7.11 32.12 18.43
N CYS A 33 -5.85 32.47 18.65
CA CYS A 33 -4.77 32.30 17.68
C CYS A 33 -4.61 30.81 17.27
N ASP A 34 -4.58 29.88 18.25
CA ASP A 34 -4.42 28.44 17.97
C ASP A 34 -5.57 27.86 17.12
N VAL A 35 -6.81 28.28 17.39
CA VAL A 35 -7.97 27.84 16.59
C VAL A 35 -7.96 28.48 15.21
N TRP A 36 -7.59 29.76 15.12
CA TRP A 36 -7.45 30.44 13.85
C TRP A 36 -6.38 29.82 12.98
N ASP A 37 -5.20 29.54 13.55
CA ASP A 37 -4.09 28.84 12.87
C ASP A 37 -4.52 27.46 12.38
N ARG A 38 -5.26 26.70 13.17
CA ARG A 38 -5.77 25.38 12.74
C ARG A 38 -6.77 25.44 11.59
N GLN A 39 -7.68 26.42 11.63
CA GLN A 39 -8.75 26.55 10.63
C GLN A 39 -8.33 27.32 9.37
N GLY A 40 -7.25 28.09 9.45
CA GLY A 40 -6.81 28.99 8.36
C GLY A 40 -7.75 30.18 8.11
N ALA A 41 -8.75 30.35 8.96
CA ALA A 41 -9.75 31.43 8.90
C ALA A 41 -10.24 31.71 10.32
N PRO A 42 -10.78 32.93 10.60
CA PRO A 42 -11.34 33.24 11.90
C PRO A 42 -12.49 32.29 12.22
N PRO A 43 -12.47 31.64 13.40
CA PRO A 43 -13.55 30.76 13.79
C PRO A 43 -14.89 31.50 13.87
N ALA A 44 -15.98 30.84 13.48
CA ALA A 44 -17.31 31.49 13.64
C ALA A 44 -17.60 31.78 15.12
N ARG A 45 -17.27 30.81 15.98
CA ARG A 45 -17.52 30.86 17.41
C ARG A 45 -16.38 30.15 18.16
N LEU A 46 -15.90 30.74 19.23
CA LEU A 46 -14.90 30.18 20.13
C LEU A 46 -15.55 29.89 21.48
N SER A 47 -15.51 28.64 21.95
CA SER A 47 -15.96 28.32 23.30
C SER A 47 -14.94 28.82 24.31
N LEU A 48 -15.41 29.58 25.28
CA LEU A 48 -14.59 30.16 26.35
C LEU A 48 -14.47 29.24 27.57
N GLY A 49 -15.15 28.06 27.55
CA GLY A 49 -15.16 27.05 28.62
C GLY A 49 -16.30 27.25 29.64
N SER A 50 -16.49 26.25 30.47
CA SER A 50 -17.49 26.30 31.56
C SER A 50 -16.97 26.87 32.90
N GLY A 51 -15.69 27.28 32.92
CA GLY A 51 -15.00 27.76 34.13
C GLY A 51 -14.91 29.26 34.29
N LEU A 52 -15.63 30.04 33.48
CA LEU A 52 -15.71 31.52 33.58
C LEU A 52 -16.66 31.98 34.71
N SER A 53 -16.57 31.33 35.87
CA SER A 53 -17.32 31.71 37.03
C SER A 53 -16.72 32.92 37.79
N ARG A 54 -15.55 33.39 37.35
CA ARG A 54 -14.94 34.60 37.92
C ARG A 54 -15.43 35.82 37.15
N HIS A 55 -16.15 36.70 37.82
CA HIS A 55 -16.71 37.95 37.26
C HIS A 55 -15.67 38.81 36.52
N GLY A 56 -14.36 38.70 36.86
CA GLY A 56 -13.29 39.42 36.23
C GLY A 56 -12.98 38.97 34.80
N GLU A 57 -13.01 37.66 34.52
CA GLU A 57 -12.69 37.10 33.18
C GLU A 57 -13.74 37.52 32.14
N LEU A 58 -15.03 37.49 32.55
CA LEU A 58 -16.12 37.89 31.66
C LEU A 58 -16.12 39.40 31.42
N ALA A 59 -15.80 40.20 32.41
CA ALA A 59 -15.68 41.65 32.29
C ALA A 59 -14.52 42.02 31.35
N ALA A 60 -13.38 41.36 31.42
CA ALA A 60 -12.25 41.57 30.53
C ALA A 60 -12.59 41.26 29.05
N LEU A 61 -13.31 40.15 28.83
CA LEU A 61 -13.77 39.77 27.50
C LEU A 61 -14.80 40.72 26.93
N HIS A 62 -15.75 41.18 27.74
CA HIS A 62 -16.73 42.21 27.36
C HIS A 62 -16.09 43.55 27.08
N ALA A 63 -15.06 43.93 27.83
CA ALA A 63 -14.31 45.15 27.60
C ALA A 63 -13.62 45.17 26.23
N LEU A 64 -13.10 44.00 25.81
CA LEU A 64 -12.39 43.89 24.54
C LEU A 64 -13.32 43.60 23.33
N PHE A 65 -14.25 42.67 23.47
CA PHE A 65 -15.10 42.16 22.41
C PHE A 65 -16.55 42.67 22.42
N GLY A 66 -16.96 43.34 23.49
CA GLY A 66 -18.30 43.89 23.63
C GLY A 66 -19.41 42.84 23.53
N ALA A 67 -20.43 43.16 22.75
CA ALA A 67 -21.59 42.30 22.49
C ALA A 67 -21.30 41.02 21.72
N ALA A 68 -20.06 40.82 21.23
CA ALA A 68 -19.67 39.56 20.59
C ALA A 68 -19.42 38.41 21.60
N VAL A 69 -19.35 38.72 22.90
CA VAL A 69 -19.34 37.76 23.97
C VAL A 69 -20.77 37.38 24.36
N GLU A 70 -21.12 36.12 24.25
CA GLU A 70 -22.44 35.60 24.61
C GLU A 70 -22.34 34.59 25.77
N VAL A 71 -23.26 34.64 26.68
CA VAL A 71 -23.42 33.64 27.74
C VAL A 71 -24.70 32.85 27.47
N SER A 72 -24.60 31.54 27.32
CA SER A 72 -25.75 30.67 27.12
C SER A 72 -26.59 30.56 28.42
N ARG A 73 -27.82 30.09 28.29
CA ARG A 73 -28.69 29.79 29.46
C ARG A 73 -28.06 28.75 30.42
N SER A 74 -27.13 27.92 29.92
CA SER A 74 -26.39 26.95 30.71
C SER A 74 -25.11 27.51 31.36
N GLY A 75 -24.89 28.83 31.34
CA GLY A 75 -23.70 29.47 31.90
C GLY A 75 -22.41 29.31 31.07
N ARG A 76 -22.48 28.72 29.86
CA ARG A 76 -21.31 28.63 28.98
C ARG A 76 -21.14 29.92 28.23
N ALA A 77 -19.91 30.47 28.23
CA ALA A 77 -19.58 31.67 27.49
C ALA A 77 -18.93 31.33 26.14
N PHE A 78 -19.19 32.16 25.16
CA PHE A 78 -18.70 32.03 23.77
C PHE A 78 -18.32 33.40 23.23
N LEU A 79 -17.28 33.41 22.37
CA LEU A 79 -16.92 34.56 21.57
C LEU A 79 -17.35 34.33 20.11
N ARG A 80 -18.17 35.20 19.55
CA ARG A 80 -18.59 35.22 18.13
C ARG A 80 -17.55 35.99 17.32
N VAL A 81 -16.46 35.34 16.96
CA VAL A 81 -15.28 35.99 16.33
C VAL A 81 -15.63 36.63 14.99
N ARG A 82 -16.33 35.93 14.10
CA ARG A 82 -16.71 36.48 12.79
C ARG A 82 -17.67 37.67 12.94
N ALA A 83 -18.60 37.60 13.88
CA ALA A 83 -19.52 38.74 14.13
C ALA A 83 -18.79 39.93 14.74
N PHE A 84 -17.74 39.71 15.51
CA PHE A 84 -16.87 40.77 15.98
C PHE A 84 -16.10 41.41 14.82
N LEU A 85 -15.46 40.61 13.99
CA LEU A 85 -14.68 41.08 12.84
C LEU A 85 -15.53 41.73 11.76
N ALA A 86 -16.78 41.33 11.59
CA ALA A 86 -17.72 41.98 10.65
C ALA A 86 -18.09 43.39 11.00
N ARG A 87 -17.65 43.93 12.15
CA ARG A 87 -17.80 45.35 12.52
C ARG A 87 -16.75 46.26 11.90
N PHE A 88 -15.69 45.65 11.36
CA PHE A 88 -14.61 46.33 10.67
C PHE A 88 -14.83 46.18 9.16
N ASP A 89 -14.31 47.10 8.37
CA ASP A 89 -14.10 46.83 6.96
C ASP A 89 -13.05 45.72 6.76
N ALA A 90 -12.91 45.22 5.54
CA ALA A 90 -12.00 44.11 5.27
C ALA A 90 -10.54 44.43 5.64
N PRO A 91 -9.98 45.63 5.30
CA PRO A 91 -8.64 46.01 5.76
C PRO A 91 -8.52 46.12 7.28
N GLY A 92 -9.54 46.65 7.96
CA GLY A 92 -9.56 46.77 9.42
C GLY A 92 -9.63 45.43 10.14
N ALA A 93 -10.37 44.44 9.60
CA ALA A 93 -10.44 43.10 10.13
C ALA A 93 -9.08 42.40 10.03
N GLU A 94 -8.36 42.53 8.91
CA GLU A 94 -7.01 42.01 8.73
C GLU A 94 -6.00 42.71 9.66
N ALA A 95 -6.05 44.04 9.75
CA ALA A 95 -5.20 44.82 10.66
C ALA A 95 -5.42 44.46 12.11
N TRP A 96 -6.68 44.15 12.52
CA TRP A 96 -6.98 43.66 13.86
C TRP A 96 -6.42 42.27 14.11
N ALA A 97 -6.51 41.38 13.11
CA ALA A 97 -5.94 40.04 13.20
C ALA A 97 -4.41 40.08 13.38
N ASP A 98 -3.73 40.87 12.56
CA ASP A 98 -2.28 41.06 12.65
C ASP A 98 -1.84 41.65 13.99
N ALA A 99 -2.62 42.64 14.49
CA ALA A 99 -2.43 43.25 15.79
C ALA A 99 -2.60 42.24 16.95
N LEU A 100 -3.56 41.33 16.85
CA LEU A 100 -3.77 40.24 17.81
C LEU A 100 -2.52 39.35 17.89
N TYR A 101 -2.02 38.89 16.76
CA TYR A 101 -0.84 38.03 16.73
C TYR A 101 0.41 38.79 17.25
N ALA A 102 0.60 40.05 16.82
CA ALA A 102 1.69 40.89 17.29
C ALA A 102 1.64 41.16 18.81
N ALA A 103 0.44 41.41 19.36
CA ALA A 103 0.24 41.62 20.78
C ALA A 103 0.52 40.33 21.60
N MET A 104 0.24 39.17 21.01
CA MET A 104 0.54 37.86 21.62
C MET A 104 2.01 37.41 21.41
N GLY A 105 2.85 38.22 20.72
CA GLY A 105 4.22 37.84 20.39
C GLY A 105 4.34 36.67 19.42
N ARG A 106 3.31 36.47 18.57
CA ARG A 106 3.23 35.38 17.60
C ARG A 106 3.28 35.90 16.17
N ALA A 107 3.85 35.12 15.26
CA ALA A 107 3.69 35.33 13.82
C ALA A 107 2.39 34.68 13.33
N ARG A 108 1.62 35.43 12.54
CA ARG A 108 0.43 34.87 11.88
C ARG A 108 0.86 33.93 10.76
N ARG A 109 0.28 32.73 10.72
CA ARG A 109 0.61 31.74 9.69
C ARG A 109 -0.13 32.04 8.39
N ASP A 110 0.61 32.19 7.29
CA ASP A 110 0.04 32.22 5.94
C ASP A 110 -0.10 30.79 5.42
N ARG A 111 -1.24 30.15 5.72
CA ARG A 111 -1.51 28.79 5.29
C ARG A 111 -1.58 28.63 3.78
N ALA A 112 -1.92 29.66 3.04
CA ALA A 112 -1.92 29.61 1.58
C ALA A 112 -0.49 29.55 1.05
N ALA A 113 0.42 30.38 1.61
CA ALA A 113 1.84 30.30 1.30
C ALA A 113 2.44 28.97 1.72
N GLU A 114 2.15 28.48 2.95
CA GLU A 114 2.61 27.18 3.44
C GLU A 114 2.17 26.02 2.53
N ARG A 115 0.92 26.05 2.03
CA ARG A 115 0.43 25.02 1.09
C ARG A 115 1.12 25.10 -0.26
N ARG A 116 1.33 26.31 -0.80
CA ARG A 116 2.08 26.50 -2.06
C ARG A 116 3.50 25.99 -1.92
N GLN A 117 4.19 26.37 -0.84
CA GLN A 117 5.54 25.92 -0.55
C GLN A 117 5.64 24.40 -0.40
N ALA A 118 4.70 23.79 0.34
CA ALA A 118 4.65 22.33 0.47
C ALA A 118 4.38 21.63 -0.86
N GLY A 119 3.55 22.24 -1.74
CA GLY A 119 3.36 21.75 -3.11
C GLY A 119 4.65 21.77 -3.91
N GLN A 120 5.36 22.90 -3.92
CA GLN A 120 6.65 23.02 -4.61
C GLN A 120 7.68 22.03 -4.06
N SER A 121 7.81 21.94 -2.74
CA SER A 121 8.72 20.98 -2.12
C SER A 121 8.39 19.52 -2.45
N PHE A 122 7.10 19.19 -2.57
CA PHE A 122 6.66 17.86 -3.01
C PHE A 122 7.10 17.58 -4.44
N ASP A 123 6.85 18.50 -5.37
CA ASP A 123 7.18 18.35 -6.78
C ASP A 123 8.71 18.26 -7.00
N GLU A 124 9.48 19.10 -6.31
CA GLU A 124 10.95 19.07 -6.34
C GLU A 124 11.50 17.75 -5.79
N LEU A 125 10.95 17.27 -4.67
CA LEU A 125 11.38 16.02 -4.03
C LEU A 125 11.05 14.82 -4.91
N LEU A 126 9.87 14.80 -5.55
CA LEU A 126 9.46 13.75 -6.47
C LEU A 126 10.32 13.73 -7.74
N ALA A 127 10.64 14.89 -8.30
CA ALA A 127 11.54 15.00 -9.44
C ALA A 127 12.94 14.49 -9.10
N ALA A 128 13.49 14.88 -7.93
CA ALA A 128 14.76 14.39 -7.44
C ALA A 128 14.76 12.87 -7.20
N TRP A 129 13.66 12.33 -6.68
CA TRP A 129 13.51 10.89 -6.48
C TRP A 129 13.52 10.12 -7.81
N ARG A 130 12.77 10.59 -8.81
CA ARG A 130 12.76 9.98 -10.16
C ARG A 130 14.14 9.97 -10.80
N LEU A 131 14.90 11.05 -10.62
CA LEU A 131 16.27 11.12 -11.13
C LEU A 131 17.22 10.18 -10.40
N ALA A 132 17.06 10.02 -9.08
CA ALA A 132 17.90 9.16 -8.26
C ALA A 132 17.62 7.66 -8.49
N PHE A 133 16.39 7.30 -8.86
CA PHE A 133 15.94 5.90 -8.99
C PHE A 133 15.28 5.59 -10.35
N PRO A 134 16.01 5.76 -11.47
CA PRO A 134 15.45 5.61 -12.82
C PRO A 134 14.98 4.19 -13.11
N THR A 135 15.60 3.17 -12.52
CA THR A 135 15.26 1.75 -12.71
C THR A 135 13.92 1.34 -12.11
N VAL A 136 13.41 2.12 -11.15
CA VAL A 136 12.17 1.84 -10.44
C VAL A 136 11.17 3.00 -10.55
N VAL A 137 11.34 3.85 -11.56
CA VAL A 137 10.49 5.04 -11.78
C VAL A 137 9.02 4.70 -11.97
N ALA A 138 8.70 3.49 -12.43
CA ALA A 138 7.32 2.99 -12.56
C ALA A 138 6.56 2.93 -11.21
N ALA A 139 7.28 2.94 -10.07
CA ALA A 139 6.67 3.02 -8.75
C ALA A 139 6.30 4.47 -8.32
N ALA A 140 6.73 5.51 -9.04
CA ALA A 140 6.43 6.91 -8.69
C ALA A 140 4.94 7.23 -8.49
N PRO A 141 3.99 6.65 -9.24
CA PRO A 141 2.55 6.84 -9.01
C PRO A 141 2.08 6.52 -7.59
N VAL A 142 2.76 5.63 -6.87
CA VAL A 142 2.46 5.32 -5.45
C VAL A 142 2.65 6.55 -4.55
N ILE A 143 3.71 7.33 -4.79
CA ILE A 143 3.93 8.60 -4.09
C ILE A 143 2.88 9.63 -4.51
N GLU A 144 2.61 9.73 -5.79
CA GLU A 144 1.64 10.68 -6.37
C GLU A 144 0.22 10.44 -5.86
N GLY A 145 -0.20 9.19 -5.78
CA GLY A 145 -1.50 8.79 -5.22
C GLY A 145 -1.68 9.20 -3.76
N GLN A 146 -0.59 9.44 -3.03
CA GLN A 146 -0.60 9.90 -1.64
C GLN A 146 -0.19 11.38 -1.48
N ALA A 147 -0.20 12.18 -2.55
CA ALA A 147 0.32 13.56 -2.58
C ALA A 147 -0.19 14.44 -1.43
N GLU A 148 -1.50 14.40 -1.12
CA GLU A 148 -2.09 15.22 -0.07
C GLU A 148 -1.58 14.84 1.34
N LYS A 149 -1.28 13.58 1.57
CA LYS A 149 -0.66 13.10 2.81
C LYS A 149 0.78 13.63 2.94
N TRP A 150 1.55 13.53 1.86
CA TRP A 150 2.94 13.98 1.85
C TRP A 150 3.07 15.49 1.96
N LYS A 151 2.25 16.26 1.22
CA LYS A 151 2.20 17.72 1.31
C LYS A 151 1.87 18.17 2.74
N ARG A 152 0.92 17.53 3.43
CA ARG A 152 0.63 17.81 4.85
C ARG A 152 1.85 17.59 5.76
N ARG A 153 2.62 16.50 5.54
CA ARG A 153 3.85 16.25 6.31
C ARG A 153 4.92 17.30 6.03
N LEU A 154 5.07 17.74 4.79
CA LEU A 154 5.99 18.81 4.41
C LEU A 154 5.61 20.16 5.06
N GLN A 155 4.32 20.47 5.21
CA GLN A 155 3.85 21.64 5.95
C GLN A 155 4.25 21.64 7.43
N THR A 156 4.42 20.48 8.04
CA THR A 156 4.78 20.37 9.47
C THR A 156 6.30 20.43 9.74
N GLY A 157 7.10 20.75 8.73
CA GLY A 157 8.55 20.90 8.87
C GLY A 157 9.33 19.58 8.90
N VAL A 158 8.71 18.45 8.55
CA VAL A 158 9.34 17.12 8.55
C VAL A 158 9.89 16.75 7.17
N ALA A 159 10.35 17.74 6.39
CA ALA A 159 10.81 17.53 5.01
C ALA A 159 11.95 16.51 4.90
N GLU A 160 12.93 16.56 5.82
CA GLU A 160 14.03 15.63 5.84
C GLU A 160 13.60 14.20 6.15
N GLY A 161 12.64 14.02 7.05
CA GLY A 161 12.05 12.71 7.34
C GLY A 161 11.29 12.13 6.16
N VAL A 162 10.55 12.94 5.41
CA VAL A 162 9.87 12.52 4.17
C VAL A 162 10.90 12.10 3.13
N ARG A 163 11.94 12.91 2.92
CA ARG A 163 13.04 12.60 2.00
C ARG A 163 13.72 11.29 2.38
N ALA A 164 14.13 11.12 3.62
CA ALA A 164 14.78 9.90 4.08
C ALA A 164 13.91 8.66 3.82
N GLN A 165 12.61 8.75 4.09
CA GLN A 165 11.67 7.65 3.85
C GLN A 165 11.57 7.30 2.37
N TRP A 166 11.45 8.28 1.47
CA TRP A 166 11.38 8.04 0.03
C TRP A 166 12.69 7.49 -0.52
N TRP A 167 13.83 7.95 -0.04
CA TRP A 167 15.15 7.44 -0.45
C TRP A 167 15.36 5.99 -0.03
N SER A 168 15.07 5.67 1.23
CA SER A 168 15.12 4.27 1.68
C SER A 168 14.17 3.37 0.88
N TRP A 169 12.97 3.86 0.56
CA TRP A 169 12.04 3.12 -0.27
C TRP A 169 12.58 2.91 -1.70
N GLY A 170 13.10 3.95 -2.37
CA GLY A 170 13.71 3.84 -3.69
C GLY A 170 14.94 2.90 -3.70
N GLN A 171 15.77 2.96 -2.66
CA GLN A 171 16.89 2.04 -2.48
C GLN A 171 16.42 0.59 -2.33
N ALA A 172 15.38 0.35 -1.52
CA ALA A 172 14.81 -0.99 -1.35
C ALA A 172 14.29 -1.56 -2.68
N LEU A 173 13.52 -0.78 -3.44
CA LEU A 173 13.00 -1.18 -4.75
C LEU A 173 14.15 -1.45 -5.74
N THR A 174 15.16 -0.59 -5.79
CA THR A 174 16.34 -0.78 -6.66
C THR A 174 17.13 -2.02 -6.26
N PHE A 175 17.28 -2.28 -4.98
CA PHE A 175 17.94 -3.48 -4.46
C PHE A 175 17.19 -4.77 -4.88
N LEU A 176 15.88 -4.70 -4.97
CA LEU A 176 15.01 -5.82 -5.33
C LEU A 176 14.81 -5.99 -6.84
N ALA A 177 15.11 -4.97 -7.64
CA ALA A 177 14.92 -5.02 -9.10
C ALA A 177 15.63 -6.21 -9.78
N PRO A 178 16.88 -6.59 -9.40
CA PRO A 178 17.52 -7.80 -9.94
C PRO A 178 16.96 -9.11 -9.37
N ARG A 179 15.95 -9.05 -8.49
CA ARG A 179 15.31 -10.19 -7.82
C ARG A 179 16.32 -11.10 -7.13
N PRO A 180 16.93 -10.65 -6.01
CA PRO A 180 17.91 -11.44 -5.27
C PRO A 180 17.30 -12.77 -4.83
N GLU A 181 18.13 -13.79 -4.67
CA GLU A 181 17.69 -15.07 -4.11
C GLU A 181 17.27 -14.86 -2.65
N ALA A 182 16.09 -15.38 -2.28
CA ALA A 182 15.48 -15.41 -0.95
C ALA A 182 16.05 -14.41 0.08
N LEU A 183 15.54 -13.19 0.09
CA LEU A 183 15.96 -12.16 1.04
C LEU A 183 14.96 -12.06 2.18
N GLY A 184 15.45 -12.08 3.42
CA GLY A 184 14.61 -11.84 4.59
C GLY A 184 14.19 -10.37 4.70
N LEU A 185 12.91 -10.10 5.01
CA LEU A 185 12.46 -8.73 5.30
C LEU A 185 13.27 -8.05 6.40
N ALA A 186 13.69 -8.80 7.41
CA ALA A 186 14.54 -8.29 8.47
C ALA A 186 15.93 -7.86 7.96
N GLU A 187 16.48 -8.60 7.03
CA GLU A 187 17.77 -8.30 6.40
C GLU A 187 17.67 -7.06 5.51
N LEU A 188 16.68 -6.99 4.62
CA LEU A 188 16.41 -5.79 3.83
C LEU A 188 16.17 -4.57 4.71
N GLY A 189 15.39 -4.74 5.79
CA GLY A 189 15.15 -3.68 6.77
C GLY A 189 16.42 -3.18 7.43
N ALA A 190 17.33 -4.06 7.81
CA ALA A 190 18.62 -3.68 8.39
C ALA A 190 19.52 -2.96 7.38
N GLN A 191 19.62 -3.47 6.16
CA GLN A 191 20.51 -2.93 5.13
C GLN A 191 20.05 -1.56 4.63
N VAL A 192 18.75 -1.38 4.39
CA VAL A 192 18.23 -0.17 3.72
C VAL A 192 17.67 0.84 4.72
N TYR A 193 16.99 0.37 5.76
CA TYR A 193 16.31 1.23 6.73
C TYR A 193 17.07 1.34 8.08
N GLY A 194 18.22 0.69 8.19
CA GLY A 194 19.02 0.68 9.42
C GLY A 194 18.39 -0.08 10.59
N SER A 195 17.31 -0.82 10.37
CA SER A 195 16.63 -1.60 11.40
C SER A 195 15.96 -2.85 10.85
N SER A 196 16.30 -4.01 11.41
CA SER A 196 15.67 -5.29 11.07
C SER A 196 14.15 -5.33 11.34
N LYS A 197 13.62 -4.36 12.11
CA LYS A 197 12.20 -4.27 12.44
C LYS A 197 11.43 -3.28 11.55
N ALA A 198 12.13 -2.51 10.70
CA ALA A 198 11.53 -1.43 9.91
C ALA A 198 10.39 -1.91 8.99
N LEU A 199 10.54 -3.12 8.42
CA LEU A 199 9.59 -3.70 7.46
C LEU A 199 8.62 -4.73 8.08
N ARG A 200 8.61 -4.89 9.40
CA ARG A 200 7.66 -5.82 10.05
C ARG A 200 6.20 -5.40 9.85
N ARG A 201 5.93 -4.12 10.01
CA ARG A 201 4.58 -3.51 9.88
C ARG A 201 4.71 -2.00 9.75
N GLY A 202 3.62 -1.34 9.37
CA GLY A 202 3.55 0.12 9.30
C GLY A 202 3.88 0.67 7.91
N GLU A 203 4.07 1.97 7.83
CA GLU A 203 4.13 2.72 6.59
C GLU A 203 5.24 2.28 5.63
N ALA A 204 6.44 1.97 6.14
CA ALA A 204 7.56 1.52 5.31
C ALA A 204 7.25 0.19 4.61
N ARG A 205 6.60 -0.77 5.30
CA ARG A 205 6.14 -2.03 4.70
C ARG A 205 5.05 -1.78 3.66
N SER A 206 4.05 -0.96 3.98
CA SER A 206 2.98 -0.64 3.03
C SER A 206 3.52 0.00 1.76
N LEU A 207 4.40 1.01 1.88
CA LEU A 207 5.06 1.62 0.72
C LEU A 207 5.87 0.62 -0.09
N LEU A 208 6.59 -0.30 0.56
CA LEU A 208 7.34 -1.34 -0.13
C LEU A 208 6.42 -2.25 -0.94
N VAL A 209 5.33 -2.73 -0.34
CA VAL A 209 4.32 -3.56 -1.03
C VAL A 209 3.74 -2.83 -2.22
N SER A 210 3.25 -1.58 -2.03
CA SER A 210 2.67 -0.78 -3.11
C SER A 210 3.68 -0.52 -4.24
N GLY A 211 4.94 -0.25 -3.89
CA GLY A 211 6.00 -0.07 -4.89
C GLY A 211 6.28 -1.33 -5.70
N LEU A 212 6.34 -2.48 -5.04
CA LEU A 212 6.54 -3.78 -5.70
C LEU A 212 5.34 -4.14 -6.57
N ALA A 213 4.11 -3.92 -6.08
CA ALA A 213 2.90 -4.14 -6.86
C ALA A 213 2.88 -3.28 -8.13
N ALA A 214 3.27 -1.99 -8.01
CA ALA A 214 3.37 -1.10 -9.17
C ALA A 214 4.45 -1.53 -10.19
N LEU A 215 5.57 -2.08 -9.71
CA LEU A 215 6.64 -2.58 -10.59
C LEU A 215 6.26 -3.89 -11.30
N GLU A 216 5.44 -4.72 -10.68
CA GLU A 216 4.97 -6.01 -11.21
C GLU A 216 3.59 -5.91 -11.88
N ASP A 217 3.01 -4.71 -11.93
CA ASP A 217 1.66 -4.45 -12.45
C ASP A 217 0.59 -5.32 -11.76
N ILE A 218 0.70 -5.44 -10.43
CA ILE A 218 -0.22 -6.19 -9.57
C ILE A 218 -1.22 -5.23 -8.95
N ASP A 219 -2.50 -5.61 -8.95
CA ASP A 219 -3.54 -4.89 -8.21
C ASP A 219 -3.48 -5.27 -6.72
N GLU A 220 -3.03 -4.33 -5.87
CA GLU A 220 -2.88 -4.53 -4.43
C GLU A 220 -4.19 -4.92 -3.72
N ASP A 221 -5.34 -4.50 -4.24
CA ASP A 221 -6.63 -4.78 -3.62
C ASP A 221 -7.07 -6.25 -3.80
N GLN A 222 -6.36 -6.99 -4.64
CA GLN A 222 -6.71 -8.36 -5.02
C GLN A 222 -5.67 -9.40 -4.60
N VAL A 223 -4.49 -8.96 -4.20
CA VAL A 223 -3.40 -9.87 -3.84
C VAL A 223 -2.95 -9.55 -2.41
N GLU A 224 -2.88 -10.57 -1.59
CA GLU A 224 -2.40 -10.41 -0.21
C GLU A 224 -0.99 -9.81 -0.19
N PRO A 225 -0.71 -8.82 0.67
CA PRO A 225 0.60 -8.19 0.77
C PRO A 225 1.76 -9.16 0.94
N GLY A 226 1.52 -10.31 1.61
CA GLY A 226 2.49 -11.38 1.78
C GLY A 226 2.84 -12.08 0.46
N ASP A 227 1.88 -12.18 -0.47
CA ASP A 227 2.09 -12.82 -1.78
C ASP A 227 2.88 -11.92 -2.70
N ILE A 228 2.61 -10.61 -2.69
CA ILE A 228 3.41 -9.60 -3.42
C ILE A 228 4.88 -9.67 -2.97
N LEU A 229 5.11 -9.71 -1.66
CA LEU A 229 6.46 -9.85 -1.13
C LEU A 229 7.11 -11.17 -1.56
N ARG A 230 6.37 -12.29 -1.50
CA ARG A 230 6.85 -13.62 -1.92
C ARG A 230 7.20 -13.66 -3.40
N LEU A 231 6.37 -13.07 -4.25
CA LEU A 231 6.63 -12.97 -5.68
C LEU A 231 7.96 -12.26 -5.97
N CYS A 232 8.29 -11.23 -5.20
CA CYS A 232 9.54 -10.49 -5.31
C CYS A 232 10.72 -11.13 -4.54
N GLY A 233 10.56 -12.35 -4.04
CA GLY A 233 11.60 -13.10 -3.33
C GLY A 233 11.83 -12.66 -1.88
N LEU A 234 10.89 -11.89 -1.31
CA LEU A 234 10.95 -11.45 0.09
C LEU A 234 10.11 -12.32 1.00
N CYS A 235 10.62 -12.60 2.19
CA CYS A 235 9.86 -13.30 3.23
C CYS A 235 10.34 -12.89 4.62
N ASP A 236 9.49 -13.10 5.61
CA ASP A 236 9.86 -12.87 7.02
C ASP A 236 10.95 -13.85 7.47
N ASN A 237 11.02 -15.01 6.82
CA ASN A 237 12.04 -16.03 7.02
C ASN A 237 12.37 -16.67 5.66
N PRO A 238 13.64 -16.59 5.17
CA PRO A 238 14.05 -17.22 3.90
C PRO A 238 13.75 -18.71 3.80
N THR A 239 13.74 -19.43 4.91
CA THR A 239 13.34 -20.85 4.96
C THR A 239 11.83 -21.06 4.83
N ALA A 240 11.03 -20.00 4.85
CA ALA A 240 9.59 -20.07 4.67
C ALA A 240 9.15 -20.09 3.20
N LEU A 241 10.03 -19.77 2.24
CA LEU A 241 9.75 -19.99 0.82
C LEU A 241 9.76 -21.49 0.53
N LYS A 242 8.59 -22.01 0.21
CA LYS A 242 8.34 -23.45 0.09
C LYS A 242 7.68 -23.78 -1.23
N VAL A 243 7.88 -25.01 -1.64
CA VAL A 243 7.11 -25.67 -2.69
C VAL A 243 6.70 -27.06 -2.19
N THR A 244 5.43 -27.39 -2.34
CA THR A 244 4.94 -28.73 -2.01
C THR A 244 4.77 -29.53 -3.29
N VAL A 245 5.28 -30.74 -3.30
CA VAL A 245 5.31 -31.62 -4.46
C VAL A 245 4.87 -33.04 -4.09
N CYS A 246 4.24 -33.71 -5.03
CA CYS A 246 3.99 -35.16 -4.95
C CYS A 246 4.31 -35.76 -6.32
N GLY A 247 5.19 -36.73 -6.36
CA GLY A 247 5.59 -37.38 -7.61
C GLY A 247 6.92 -38.10 -7.54
N PRO A 248 7.29 -38.85 -8.58
CA PRO A 248 8.51 -39.64 -8.63
C PRO A 248 9.73 -38.75 -8.94
N LEU A 249 10.01 -37.79 -8.04
CA LEU A 249 11.12 -36.86 -8.22
C LEU A 249 12.36 -37.29 -7.41
N ARG A 250 13.52 -37.12 -8.04
CA ARG A 250 14.83 -37.27 -7.40
C ARG A 250 15.62 -35.96 -7.59
N LEU A 251 16.31 -35.55 -6.55
CA LEU A 251 17.19 -34.38 -6.60
C LEU A 251 18.64 -34.86 -6.74
N ARG A 252 19.43 -34.18 -7.59
CA ARG A 252 20.88 -34.32 -7.59
C ARG A 252 21.50 -33.11 -6.93
N LYS A 253 22.06 -33.30 -5.73
CA LYS A 253 22.68 -32.21 -4.96
C LYS A 253 24.13 -32.60 -4.63
N HIS A 254 25.09 -31.72 -4.97
CA HIS A 254 26.53 -31.98 -4.80
C HIS A 254 26.95 -33.35 -5.38
N GLY A 255 26.45 -33.68 -6.55
CA GLY A 255 26.75 -34.95 -7.25
C GLY A 255 26.05 -36.19 -6.70
N ARG A 256 25.26 -36.09 -5.62
CA ARG A 256 24.53 -37.19 -5.04
C ARG A 256 23.06 -37.13 -5.38
N TRP A 257 22.47 -38.32 -5.71
CA TRP A 257 21.04 -38.46 -5.87
C TRP A 257 20.36 -38.64 -4.52
N LEU A 258 19.27 -37.94 -4.31
CA LEU A 258 18.41 -38.00 -3.17
C LEU A 258 17.00 -38.38 -3.66
N ASP A 259 16.45 -39.46 -3.14
CA ASP A 259 15.18 -40.08 -3.60
C ASP A 259 14.05 -40.02 -2.57
N TRP A 260 14.22 -39.29 -1.51
CA TRP A 260 13.24 -39.23 -0.41
C TRP A 260 11.86 -38.70 -0.86
N ILE A 261 11.78 -37.85 -1.90
CA ILE A 261 10.52 -37.37 -2.48
C ILE A 261 9.80 -38.54 -3.16
N GLU A 262 10.53 -39.35 -3.94
CA GLU A 262 10.00 -40.53 -4.59
C GLU A 262 9.53 -41.57 -3.54
N GLN A 263 10.25 -41.71 -2.44
CA GLN A 263 9.86 -42.61 -1.34
C GLN A 263 8.56 -42.16 -0.67
N LEU A 264 8.38 -40.84 -0.41
CA LEU A 264 7.12 -40.31 0.10
C LEU A 264 5.98 -40.49 -0.91
N HIS A 265 6.24 -40.22 -2.18
CA HIS A 265 5.26 -40.45 -3.24
C HIS A 265 4.78 -41.92 -3.30
N ALA A 266 5.66 -42.86 -3.13
CA ALA A 266 5.30 -44.30 -3.07
C ALA A 266 4.36 -44.65 -1.90
N LEU A 267 4.32 -43.81 -0.87
CA LEU A 267 3.38 -43.89 0.26
C LEU A 267 2.10 -43.07 0.05
N GLY A 268 1.95 -42.38 -1.10
CA GLY A 268 0.84 -41.48 -1.35
C GLY A 268 0.98 -40.11 -0.65
N GLU A 269 2.19 -39.77 -0.19
CA GLU A 269 2.48 -38.58 0.57
C GLU A 269 3.14 -37.48 -0.30
N SER A 270 2.92 -36.21 0.06
CA SER A 270 3.61 -35.09 -0.53
C SER A 270 4.84 -34.67 0.27
N ALA A 271 5.80 -34.07 -0.41
CA ALA A 271 6.99 -33.49 0.18
C ALA A 271 6.96 -31.97 0.10
N THR A 272 7.35 -31.28 1.16
CA THR A 272 7.53 -29.81 1.13
C THR A 272 9.02 -29.49 1.20
N LEU A 273 9.50 -28.74 0.19
CA LEU A 273 10.87 -28.25 0.10
C LEU A 273 10.92 -26.75 0.33
N SER A 274 11.89 -26.31 1.12
CA SER A 274 12.23 -24.88 1.17
C SER A 274 13.14 -24.50 -0.01
N LEU A 275 13.24 -23.21 -0.31
CA LEU A 275 14.21 -22.73 -1.30
C LEU A 275 15.64 -23.17 -0.93
N ALA A 276 15.99 -23.21 0.37
CA ALA A 276 17.29 -23.71 0.84
C ALA A 276 17.54 -25.18 0.51
N ASN A 277 16.49 -26.02 0.44
CA ASN A 277 16.66 -27.41 -0.02
C ASN A 277 17.02 -27.49 -1.50
N LEU A 278 16.56 -26.51 -2.31
CA LEU A 278 16.81 -26.43 -3.74
C LEU A 278 18.13 -25.71 -4.08
N ASP A 279 18.78 -25.09 -3.09
CA ASP A 279 20.11 -24.54 -3.24
C ASP A 279 21.15 -25.63 -3.48
N GLY A 280 22.06 -25.42 -4.46
CA GLY A 280 23.06 -26.44 -4.86
C GLY A 280 22.46 -27.69 -5.52
N VAL A 281 21.18 -27.67 -5.91
CA VAL A 281 20.58 -28.73 -6.74
C VAL A 281 20.91 -28.44 -8.21
N ASP A 282 21.58 -29.42 -8.85
CA ASP A 282 22.00 -29.32 -10.25
C ASP A 282 20.90 -29.76 -11.21
N ILE A 283 20.16 -30.80 -10.83
CA ILE A 283 19.16 -31.44 -11.68
C ILE A 283 18.07 -32.09 -10.84
N ILE A 284 16.86 -32.07 -11.36
CA ILE A 284 15.75 -32.89 -10.88
C ILE A 284 15.50 -33.96 -11.94
N GLY A 285 15.62 -35.22 -11.54
CA GLY A 285 15.28 -36.37 -12.34
C GLY A 285 13.92 -36.91 -11.98
N SER A 286 13.19 -37.44 -12.97
CA SER A 286 12.05 -38.33 -12.74
C SER A 286 12.43 -39.75 -13.10
N ALA A 287 11.89 -40.73 -12.38
CA ALA A 287 12.10 -42.12 -12.72
C ALA A 287 11.51 -42.53 -14.07
N ALA A 288 10.54 -41.77 -14.58
CA ALA A 288 9.91 -42.00 -15.88
C ALA A 288 10.35 -40.97 -16.89
N ALA A 289 10.96 -41.37 -18.00
CA ALA A 289 11.25 -40.51 -19.14
C ALA A 289 9.91 -39.94 -19.70
N GLY A 290 9.80 -38.62 -19.82
CA GLY A 290 8.58 -37.95 -20.28
C GLY A 290 7.54 -37.74 -19.18
N ALA A 291 7.93 -37.76 -17.92
CA ALA A 291 7.02 -37.57 -16.78
C ALA A 291 6.23 -36.26 -16.92
N LEU A 292 4.92 -36.40 -16.78
CA LEU A 292 3.97 -35.31 -16.80
C LEU A 292 4.12 -34.47 -15.53
N VAL A 293 4.17 -33.17 -15.68
CA VAL A 293 4.22 -32.24 -14.54
C VAL A 293 2.95 -31.40 -14.53
N HIS A 294 2.24 -31.42 -13.42
CA HIS A 294 1.05 -30.63 -13.19
C HIS A 294 1.35 -29.57 -12.12
N THR A 295 1.02 -28.34 -12.36
CA THR A 295 0.97 -27.28 -11.35
C THR A 295 -0.48 -27.07 -10.94
N CYS A 296 -0.73 -26.91 -9.65
CA CYS A 296 -2.05 -26.71 -9.07
C CYS A 296 -2.02 -25.47 -8.17
N GLU A 297 -2.94 -24.56 -8.36
CA GLU A 297 -2.94 -23.26 -7.67
C GLU A 297 -3.39 -23.38 -6.22
N ASN A 298 -4.53 -24.07 -5.99
CA ASN A 298 -5.19 -24.14 -4.69
C ASN A 298 -4.89 -25.46 -3.96
N GLU A 299 -4.87 -25.43 -2.61
CA GLU A 299 -4.52 -26.56 -1.76
C GLU A 299 -5.53 -27.70 -1.87
N THR A 300 -6.83 -27.39 -1.82
CA THR A 300 -7.89 -28.42 -1.85
C THR A 300 -7.85 -29.27 -3.12
N PRO A 301 -7.79 -28.70 -4.34
CA PRO A 301 -7.58 -29.45 -5.56
C PRO A 301 -6.27 -30.21 -5.60
N PHE A 302 -5.16 -29.64 -5.12
CA PHE A 302 -3.88 -30.33 -5.02
C PHE A 302 -4.00 -31.59 -4.15
N CYS A 303 -4.52 -31.47 -2.94
CA CYS A 303 -4.70 -32.60 -2.03
C CYS A 303 -5.67 -33.67 -2.60
N ARG A 304 -6.66 -33.22 -3.39
CA ARG A 304 -7.56 -34.16 -4.10
C ARG A 304 -6.79 -34.96 -5.15
N LEU A 305 -5.98 -34.32 -5.98
CA LEU A 305 -5.15 -34.98 -6.99
C LEU A 305 -4.15 -35.98 -6.39
N VAL A 306 -3.54 -35.63 -5.25
CA VAL A 306 -2.65 -36.55 -4.51
C VAL A 306 -3.40 -37.80 -4.08
N ARG A 307 -4.58 -37.65 -3.47
CA ARG A 307 -5.41 -38.79 -3.01
C ARG A 307 -5.95 -39.65 -4.16
N GLU A 308 -6.24 -39.06 -5.30
CA GLU A 308 -6.69 -39.75 -6.51
C GLU A 308 -5.55 -40.43 -7.23
N GLY A 309 -4.30 -40.25 -6.79
CA GLY A 309 -3.12 -40.86 -7.44
C GLY A 309 -2.88 -40.31 -8.83
N CYS A 310 -3.13 -39.02 -9.06
CA CYS A 310 -2.95 -38.39 -10.35
C CYS A 310 -1.53 -38.66 -10.91
N PRO A 311 -1.43 -39.17 -12.14
CA PRO A 311 -0.14 -39.62 -12.67
C PRO A 311 0.81 -38.44 -12.91
N GLY A 312 2.12 -38.68 -12.70
CA GLY A 312 3.17 -37.68 -12.89
C GLY A 312 3.56 -36.96 -11.63
N THR A 313 4.04 -35.75 -11.78
CA THR A 313 4.47 -34.89 -10.68
C THR A 313 3.50 -33.78 -10.48
N LEU A 314 2.97 -33.63 -9.28
CA LEU A 314 2.12 -32.53 -8.84
C LEU A 314 2.97 -31.48 -8.12
N VAL A 315 2.76 -30.22 -8.43
CA VAL A 315 3.43 -29.06 -7.79
C VAL A 315 2.36 -28.09 -7.32
N TYR A 316 2.26 -27.87 -6.04
CA TYR A 316 1.38 -26.86 -5.45
C TYR A 316 2.02 -25.49 -5.49
N THR A 317 1.38 -24.51 -6.13
CA THR A 317 1.96 -23.16 -6.34
C THR A 317 1.62 -22.19 -5.21
N GLU A 318 0.56 -22.44 -4.45
CA GLU A 318 0.09 -21.55 -3.37
C GLU A 318 -0.22 -20.14 -3.89
N GLY A 319 -1.08 -20.05 -4.91
CA GLY A 319 -1.37 -18.81 -5.62
C GLY A 319 -0.19 -18.35 -6.49
N TYR A 320 0.18 -17.07 -6.42
CA TYR A 320 1.33 -16.54 -7.15
C TYR A 320 2.62 -17.29 -6.85
N PRO A 321 3.32 -17.83 -7.88
CA PRO A 321 4.45 -18.73 -7.69
C PRO A 321 5.63 -18.01 -7.04
N ASN A 322 5.97 -18.45 -5.83
CA ASN A 322 7.13 -17.95 -5.12
C ASN A 322 8.43 -18.52 -5.73
N ARG A 323 9.60 -18.04 -5.28
CA ARG A 323 10.89 -18.45 -5.81
C ARG A 323 11.21 -19.94 -5.64
N ALA A 324 10.69 -20.61 -4.60
CA ALA A 324 10.91 -22.06 -4.46
C ALA A 324 10.16 -22.83 -5.54
N VAL A 325 8.92 -22.42 -5.88
CA VAL A 325 8.16 -22.98 -7.00
C VAL A 325 8.91 -22.74 -8.32
N ARG A 326 9.27 -21.50 -8.61
CA ARG A 326 9.98 -21.16 -9.86
C ARG A 326 11.32 -21.88 -9.97
N ARG A 327 12.11 -21.93 -8.88
CA ARG A 327 13.39 -22.65 -8.86
C ARG A 327 13.21 -24.13 -9.12
N LEU A 328 12.18 -24.76 -8.51
CA LEU A 328 11.87 -26.17 -8.79
C LEU A 328 11.59 -26.39 -10.28
N LEU A 329 10.71 -25.55 -10.87
CA LEU A 329 10.36 -25.65 -12.29
C LEU A 329 11.57 -25.45 -13.21
N GLN A 330 12.47 -24.53 -12.89
CA GLN A 330 13.71 -24.27 -13.64
C GLN A 330 14.69 -25.45 -13.57
N LEU A 331 14.66 -26.23 -12.49
CA LEU A 331 15.50 -27.42 -12.33
C LEU A 331 14.96 -28.66 -13.04
N LEU A 332 13.72 -28.66 -13.50
CA LEU A 332 13.16 -29.74 -14.29
C LEU A 332 13.94 -29.89 -15.62
N PRO A 333 14.02 -31.10 -16.21
CA PRO A 333 14.66 -31.30 -17.49
C PRO A 333 14.19 -30.32 -18.57
N SER A 334 15.11 -29.91 -19.46
CA SER A 334 14.75 -29.09 -20.61
C SER A 334 13.73 -29.82 -21.47
N GLY A 335 12.69 -29.14 -21.93
CA GLY A 335 11.59 -29.73 -22.69
C GLY A 335 10.45 -30.32 -21.85
N THR A 336 10.55 -30.30 -20.51
CA THR A 336 9.40 -30.61 -19.66
C THR A 336 8.28 -29.62 -19.93
N THR A 337 7.10 -30.13 -20.30
CA THR A 337 5.88 -29.34 -20.48
C THR A 337 5.03 -29.45 -19.23
N ILE A 338 4.52 -28.31 -18.76
CA ILE A 338 3.67 -28.22 -17.58
C ILE A 338 2.22 -28.18 -18.01
N ARG A 339 1.36 -28.89 -17.28
CA ARG A 339 -0.08 -28.70 -17.30
C ARG A 339 -0.47 -27.92 -16.06
N HIS A 340 -1.01 -26.72 -16.24
CA HIS A 340 -1.43 -25.87 -15.12
C HIS A 340 -2.94 -25.95 -14.92
N TRP A 341 -3.35 -26.14 -13.69
CA TRP A 341 -4.71 -26.03 -13.24
C TRP A 341 -4.81 -24.96 -12.16
N GLY A 342 -5.53 -23.91 -12.44
CA GLY A 342 -5.83 -22.78 -11.56
C GLY A 342 -7.23 -22.24 -11.79
N ASP A 343 -7.55 -21.16 -11.15
CA ASP A 343 -8.76 -20.39 -11.40
C ASP A 343 -8.71 -19.80 -12.82
N SER A 344 -9.86 -19.64 -13.46
CA SER A 344 -9.91 -19.08 -14.81
C SER A 344 -10.16 -17.57 -14.84
N ASP A 345 -10.02 -16.89 -13.70
CA ASP A 345 -10.09 -15.44 -13.62
C ASP A 345 -8.78 -14.76 -14.07
N LEU A 346 -8.73 -13.41 -13.98
CA LEU A 346 -7.54 -12.65 -14.37
C LEU A 346 -6.28 -13.08 -13.59
N ASP A 347 -6.41 -13.27 -12.27
CA ASP A 347 -5.26 -13.56 -11.42
C ASP A 347 -4.75 -15.00 -11.65
N GLY A 348 -5.63 -15.99 -11.76
CA GLY A 348 -5.24 -17.36 -12.10
C GLY A 348 -4.57 -17.47 -13.47
N LEU A 349 -5.08 -16.73 -14.49
CA LEU A 349 -4.44 -16.69 -15.81
C LEU A 349 -3.09 -15.93 -15.78
N ARG A 350 -2.90 -14.95 -14.91
CA ARG A 350 -1.59 -14.30 -14.68
C ARG A 350 -0.60 -15.24 -14.00
N ILE A 351 -1.04 -16.02 -13.02
CA ILE A 351 -0.25 -17.08 -12.40
C ILE A 351 0.26 -18.04 -13.45
N ALA A 352 -0.64 -18.53 -14.31
CA ALA A 352 -0.27 -19.38 -15.45
C ALA A 352 0.75 -18.73 -16.38
N ALA A 353 0.60 -17.44 -16.68
CA ALA A 353 1.52 -16.69 -17.53
C ALA A 353 2.92 -16.55 -16.89
N ILE A 354 3.00 -16.34 -15.58
CA ILE A 354 4.28 -16.31 -14.85
C ILE A 354 4.97 -17.68 -14.90
N LEU A 355 4.23 -18.76 -14.63
CA LEU A 355 4.77 -20.13 -14.70
C LEU A 355 5.26 -20.47 -16.12
N ALA A 356 4.59 -19.96 -17.15
CA ALA A 356 4.93 -20.16 -18.54
C ALA A 356 6.26 -19.49 -18.96
N GLN A 357 6.80 -18.56 -18.15
CA GLN A 357 8.14 -17.98 -18.36
C GLN A 357 9.25 -18.99 -18.03
N ASP A 358 9.01 -19.89 -17.10
CA ASP A 358 10.01 -20.86 -16.65
C ASP A 358 10.01 -22.13 -17.50
N ARG A 359 8.84 -22.58 -18.00
CA ARG A 359 8.68 -23.79 -18.81
C ARG A 359 7.49 -23.68 -19.77
N PRO A 360 7.47 -24.38 -20.92
CA PRO A 360 6.29 -24.51 -21.76
C PRO A 360 5.10 -25.01 -20.93
N LEU A 361 3.96 -24.30 -21.03
CA LEU A 361 2.78 -24.54 -20.21
C LEU A 361 1.52 -24.60 -21.07
N HIS A 362 0.66 -25.57 -20.74
CA HIS A 362 -0.70 -25.69 -21.23
C HIS A 362 -1.69 -25.60 -20.06
N LEU A 363 -2.77 -24.87 -20.26
CA LEU A 363 -3.88 -24.87 -19.32
C LEU A 363 -4.57 -26.26 -19.34
N TRP A 364 -4.87 -26.77 -18.20
CA TRP A 364 -5.52 -28.05 -17.97
C TRP A 364 -6.69 -27.85 -17.03
N ARG A 365 -7.89 -28.24 -17.43
CA ARG A 365 -9.13 -28.03 -16.67
C ARG A 365 -9.56 -26.57 -16.53
N CYS A 366 -8.84 -25.62 -17.10
CA CYS A 366 -9.15 -24.18 -17.06
C CYS A 366 -8.88 -23.48 -18.40
N GLY A 367 -8.58 -24.25 -19.47
CA GLY A 367 -8.46 -23.71 -20.82
C GLY A 367 -9.83 -23.56 -21.52
N LEU A 368 -9.86 -22.88 -22.69
CA LEU A 368 -11.11 -22.58 -23.41
C LEU A 368 -12.05 -23.78 -23.59
N VAL A 369 -11.49 -24.92 -24.00
CA VAL A 369 -12.28 -26.14 -24.21
C VAL A 369 -12.92 -26.63 -22.91
N ASP A 370 -12.18 -26.50 -21.82
CA ASP A 370 -12.66 -26.90 -20.50
C ASP A 370 -13.75 -25.93 -20.00
N LEU A 371 -13.53 -24.63 -20.19
CA LEU A 371 -14.49 -23.59 -19.81
C LEU A 371 -15.80 -23.71 -20.58
N GLU A 372 -15.73 -24.03 -21.86
CA GLU A 372 -16.95 -24.30 -22.66
C GLU A 372 -17.73 -25.52 -22.18
N ARG A 373 -17.04 -26.59 -21.80
CA ARG A 373 -17.65 -27.80 -21.22
C ARG A 373 -18.29 -27.54 -19.87
N GLN A 374 -17.74 -26.61 -19.08
CA GLN A 374 -18.17 -26.27 -17.72
C GLN A 374 -19.09 -25.02 -17.70
N ARG A 375 -19.63 -24.59 -18.82
CA ARG A 375 -20.33 -23.31 -18.99
C ARG A 375 -21.46 -23.07 -17.99
N GLU A 376 -22.17 -24.11 -17.59
CA GLU A 376 -23.25 -24.06 -16.61
C GLU A 376 -22.79 -23.86 -15.15
N PHE A 377 -21.49 -24.04 -14.88
CA PHE A 377 -20.88 -23.87 -13.56
C PHE A 377 -20.07 -22.59 -13.44
N LEU A 378 -20.03 -21.77 -14.49
CA LEU A 378 -19.29 -20.52 -14.48
C LEU A 378 -19.94 -19.49 -13.54
N ILE A 379 -19.10 -18.80 -12.78
CA ILE A 379 -19.52 -17.75 -11.84
C ILE A 379 -19.35 -16.39 -12.54
N PRO A 380 -20.36 -15.52 -12.55
CA PRO A 380 -20.21 -14.18 -13.12
C PRO A 380 -19.10 -13.39 -12.39
N LEU A 381 -18.26 -12.72 -13.17
CA LEU A 381 -17.29 -11.79 -12.59
C LEU A 381 -17.99 -10.61 -11.91
N SER A 382 -17.45 -10.17 -10.78
CA SER A 382 -17.88 -8.91 -10.16
C SER A 382 -17.63 -7.72 -11.11
N VAL A 383 -18.30 -6.59 -10.86
CA VAL A 383 -18.14 -5.37 -11.67
C VAL A 383 -16.66 -4.92 -11.66
N ASP A 384 -16.00 -4.98 -10.51
CA ASP A 384 -14.60 -4.56 -10.37
C ASP A 384 -13.64 -5.55 -11.05
N ALA A 385 -13.84 -6.86 -10.89
CA ALA A 385 -13.06 -7.88 -11.59
C ALA A 385 -13.22 -7.76 -13.12
N SER A 386 -14.45 -7.51 -13.61
CA SER A 386 -14.70 -7.29 -15.05
C SER A 386 -14.00 -6.02 -15.56
N ARG A 387 -13.96 -4.95 -14.77
CA ARG A 387 -13.27 -3.71 -15.14
C ARG A 387 -11.75 -3.94 -15.23
N ARG A 388 -11.16 -4.62 -14.25
CA ARG A 388 -9.73 -4.98 -14.24
C ARG A 388 -9.35 -5.86 -15.43
N ALA A 389 -10.11 -6.90 -15.69
CA ALA A 389 -9.85 -7.82 -16.80
C ALA A 389 -9.94 -7.11 -18.17
N ARG A 390 -10.92 -6.21 -18.36
CA ARG A 390 -10.99 -5.38 -19.58
C ARG A 390 -9.81 -4.44 -19.72
N HIS A 391 -9.42 -3.77 -18.63
CA HIS A 391 -8.25 -2.88 -18.63
C HIS A 391 -6.98 -3.67 -18.96
N TRP A 392 -6.79 -4.84 -18.34
CA TRP A 392 -5.66 -5.73 -18.64
C TRP A 392 -5.58 -6.10 -20.12
N LEU A 393 -6.69 -6.53 -20.72
CA LEU A 393 -6.74 -6.88 -22.14
C LEU A 393 -6.44 -5.71 -23.08
N GLN A 394 -6.75 -4.48 -22.66
CA GLN A 394 -6.45 -3.26 -23.43
C GLN A 394 -4.97 -2.87 -23.34
N THR A 395 -4.37 -3.04 -22.18
CA THR A 395 -2.99 -2.63 -21.89
C THR A 395 -1.95 -3.70 -22.22
N HIS A 396 -2.36 -4.98 -22.33
CA HIS A 396 -1.49 -6.13 -22.63
C HIS A 396 -1.99 -6.90 -23.86
N PRO A 397 -1.83 -6.36 -25.06
CA PRO A 397 -2.31 -7.01 -26.29
C PRO A 397 -1.64 -8.37 -26.56
N GLU A 398 -0.42 -8.57 -26.06
CA GLU A 398 0.40 -9.79 -26.17
C GLU A 398 0.14 -10.81 -25.05
N PHE A 399 -0.84 -10.57 -24.19
CA PHE A 399 -1.12 -11.49 -23.06
C PHE A 399 -1.43 -12.90 -23.59
N ARG A 400 -0.66 -13.88 -23.12
CA ARG A 400 -0.65 -15.26 -23.64
C ARG A 400 -2.03 -15.94 -23.56
N PHE A 401 -2.81 -15.67 -22.51
CA PHE A 401 -4.12 -16.29 -22.26
C PHE A 401 -5.25 -15.30 -22.50
N ARG A 402 -5.08 -14.51 -23.56
CA ARG A 402 -6.03 -13.45 -23.95
C ARG A 402 -7.42 -13.99 -24.26
N ASP A 403 -7.47 -15.12 -24.97
CA ASP A 403 -8.74 -15.71 -25.43
C ASP A 403 -9.51 -16.31 -24.25
N GLU A 404 -8.84 -16.96 -23.32
CA GLU A 404 -9.43 -17.46 -22.07
C GLU A 404 -9.97 -16.29 -21.23
N LEU A 405 -9.22 -15.21 -21.08
CA LEU A 405 -9.67 -14.03 -20.34
C LEU A 405 -10.86 -13.33 -21.02
N ALA A 406 -10.87 -13.27 -22.33
CA ALA A 406 -12.00 -12.73 -23.09
C ALA A 406 -13.26 -13.60 -22.93
N PHE A 407 -13.10 -14.92 -22.92
CA PHE A 407 -14.17 -15.86 -22.65
C PHE A 407 -14.73 -15.68 -21.24
N THR A 408 -13.86 -15.59 -20.25
CA THR A 408 -14.22 -15.34 -18.84
C THR A 408 -15.00 -14.03 -18.67
N LEU A 409 -14.60 -12.98 -19.36
CA LEU A 409 -15.32 -11.70 -19.38
C LEU A 409 -16.74 -11.80 -19.96
N ALA A 410 -16.93 -12.66 -20.94
CA ALA A 410 -18.21 -12.82 -21.63
C ALA A 410 -19.17 -13.76 -20.89
N HIS A 411 -18.66 -14.79 -20.24
CA HIS A 411 -19.44 -15.93 -19.76
C HIS A 411 -19.32 -16.20 -18.25
N GLY A 412 -18.30 -15.65 -17.58
CA GLY A 412 -17.96 -15.95 -16.20
C GLY A 412 -16.70 -16.79 -16.08
N TRP A 413 -16.22 -16.99 -14.87
CA TRP A 413 -14.99 -17.72 -14.52
C TRP A 413 -15.30 -19.01 -13.81
N LEU A 414 -14.39 -19.97 -13.88
CA LEU A 414 -14.48 -21.25 -13.19
C LEU A 414 -13.50 -21.25 -12.01
N GLU A 415 -14.06 -21.42 -10.83
CA GLU A 415 -13.29 -21.66 -9.61
C GLU A 415 -12.71 -23.08 -9.66
N GLN A 416 -11.46 -23.25 -9.30
CA GLN A 416 -10.75 -24.53 -9.40
C GLN A 416 -11.45 -25.65 -8.61
N GLU A 417 -12.00 -25.33 -7.44
CA GLU A 417 -12.74 -26.25 -6.58
C GLU A 417 -14.08 -26.70 -7.20
N SER A 418 -14.65 -25.87 -8.07
CA SER A 418 -15.95 -26.11 -8.70
C SER A 418 -15.89 -27.04 -9.90
N TRP A 419 -14.68 -27.48 -10.31
CA TRP A 419 -14.52 -28.40 -11.43
C TRP A 419 -15.31 -29.70 -11.24
N ARG A 420 -16.18 -30.00 -12.22
CA ARG A 420 -16.97 -31.23 -12.28
C ARG A 420 -16.64 -31.97 -13.57
N GLY A 421 -15.94 -33.07 -13.45
CA GLY A 421 -15.64 -33.95 -14.58
C GLY A 421 -14.58 -34.98 -14.19
N GLY A 422 -14.74 -36.21 -14.66
CA GLY A 422 -13.66 -37.19 -14.77
C GLY A 422 -12.67 -36.77 -15.87
N GLU A 423 -11.57 -37.50 -15.99
CA GLU A 423 -10.47 -37.30 -16.96
C GLU A 423 -10.93 -36.93 -18.37
#